data_65d2928ade851f340e337c21071de3e9
#
_entry.id   65d2928ade851f340e337c21071de3e9
#
_cell.length_a   1.000
_cell.length_b   1.000
_cell.length_c   1.000
_cell.angle_alpha   90.00
_cell.angle_beta   90.00
_cell.angle_gamma   90.00
#
_symmetry.space_group_name_H-M   'P 1'
#
loop_
_entity.id
_entity.type
_entity.pdbx_description
1 polymer ?
#
loop_
_entity_poly.entity_id
_entity_poly.type
_entity_poly.pdbx_seq_one_letter_code
_entity_poly.pdbx_strand_id
1 'polypeptide(L)'
;MMNKEWEEIISIYKKARECLWCPKRPKGGIWRRDEGRGYYYLWTAYRLATDAAEKNHLWYARILYMMATEHLHGQNDYEVFRYYLQPCVEEYEQAKSEDKKPTEKEIEYAKFQHDKLDYFFTVAHSTESIERAYSLVGKFVDVADFSFHDSSVVAFSVDNSSIATLVLEYDGILLTLEFEGVSDIQLCEMDPEHNWIYSAYCYQVYQGTDYVFDCEYLKIQFQKLKNAEIKKVEKSI
;
A
#
# COMPACT_ATOMS: atom_id res chain seq x y z
N MET A 1 33.95 -15.27 -13.53
CA MET A 1 34.33 -13.85 -13.79
C MET A 1 33.04 -13.12 -14.08
N MET A 2 32.82 -11.94 -13.50
CA MET A 2 31.62 -11.15 -13.79
C MET A 2 31.70 -10.62 -15.23
N ASN A 3 30.61 -10.68 -15.98
CA ASN A 3 30.53 -10.19 -17.33
C ASN A 3 30.72 -8.66 -17.32
N LYS A 4 31.49 -8.11 -18.28
CA LYS A 4 31.80 -6.67 -18.38
C LYS A 4 30.55 -5.80 -18.48
N GLU A 5 29.50 -6.31 -19.13
CA GLU A 5 28.18 -5.67 -19.20
C GLU A 5 27.57 -5.47 -17.81
N TRP A 6 27.63 -6.48 -16.94
CA TRP A 6 27.11 -6.38 -15.55
C TRP A 6 27.97 -5.49 -14.66
N GLU A 7 29.27 -5.34 -14.93
CA GLU A 7 30.09 -4.36 -14.20
C GLU A 7 29.61 -2.93 -14.43
N GLU A 8 29.22 -2.60 -15.67
CA GLU A 8 28.65 -1.31 -16.02
C GLU A 8 27.28 -1.10 -15.37
N ILE A 9 26.36 -2.06 -15.50
CA ILE A 9 25.02 -2.01 -14.90
C ILE A 9 25.10 -1.80 -13.40
N ILE A 10 25.95 -2.54 -12.69
CA ILE A 10 26.18 -2.41 -11.26
C ILE A 10 26.72 -1.03 -10.90
N SER A 11 27.62 -0.49 -11.72
CA SER A 11 28.15 0.86 -11.51
C SER A 11 27.06 1.91 -11.58
N ILE A 12 26.15 1.81 -12.55
CA ILE A 12 24.99 2.71 -12.72
C ILE A 12 24.02 2.55 -11.55
N TYR A 13 23.69 1.32 -11.15
CA TYR A 13 22.84 1.05 -9.99
C TYR A 13 23.42 1.64 -8.69
N LYS A 14 24.73 1.54 -8.46
CA LYS A 14 25.38 2.16 -7.30
C LYS A 14 25.21 3.68 -7.29
N LYS A 15 25.29 4.34 -8.45
CA LYS A 15 25.02 5.79 -8.57
C LYS A 15 23.57 6.12 -8.22
N ALA A 16 22.58 5.32 -8.70
CA ALA A 16 21.20 5.47 -8.31
C ALA A 16 21.01 5.39 -6.80
N ARG A 17 21.60 4.36 -6.19
CA ARG A 17 21.54 4.13 -4.74
C ARG A 17 22.19 5.28 -3.94
N GLU A 18 23.31 5.83 -4.41
CA GLU A 18 23.94 7.00 -3.78
C GLU A 18 23.03 8.23 -3.81
N CYS A 19 22.29 8.44 -4.91
CA CYS A 19 21.38 9.58 -5.07
C CYS A 19 20.10 9.43 -4.25
N LEU A 20 19.50 8.23 -4.23
CA LEU A 20 18.17 8.00 -3.66
C LEU A 20 18.22 7.52 -2.20
N TRP A 21 19.09 6.56 -1.87
CA TRP A 21 19.10 5.93 -0.56
C TRP A 21 20.24 6.36 0.36
N CYS A 22 21.37 6.78 -0.20
CA CYS A 22 22.55 7.15 0.55
C CYS A 22 23.11 8.50 0.06
N PRO A 23 22.31 9.58 0.07
CA PRO A 23 22.79 10.87 -0.39
C PRO A 23 23.95 11.35 0.48
N LYS A 24 25.05 11.73 -0.16
CA LYS A 24 26.23 12.30 0.55
C LYS A 24 25.79 13.61 1.22
N ARG A 25 26.02 13.72 2.54
CA ARG A 25 25.76 14.95 3.27
C ARG A 25 26.67 16.07 2.76
N PRO A 26 26.14 17.14 2.14
CA PRO A 26 26.97 18.27 1.79
C PRO A 26 27.50 18.92 3.09
N LYS A 27 28.77 19.33 3.10
CA LYS A 27 29.35 20.03 4.26
C LYS A 27 28.50 21.28 4.58
N GLY A 28 27.77 21.24 5.70
CA GLY A 28 26.94 22.35 6.17
C GLY A 28 25.56 22.49 5.51
N GLY A 29 25.08 21.51 4.73
CA GLY A 29 23.80 21.56 3.99
C GLY A 29 22.71 20.63 4.51
N ILE A 30 21.48 20.90 4.08
CA ILE A 30 20.32 20.03 4.28
C ILE A 30 20.48 18.78 3.39
N TRP A 31 20.16 17.61 3.95
CA TRP A 31 20.06 16.36 3.17
C TRP A 31 19.02 16.53 2.06
N ARG A 32 19.44 16.43 0.82
CA ARG A 32 18.52 16.37 -0.32
C ARG A 32 18.83 15.14 -1.14
N ARG A 33 17.78 14.35 -1.40
CA ARG A 33 17.83 13.32 -2.44
C ARG A 33 18.00 14.03 -3.78
N ASP A 34 18.90 13.53 -4.62
CA ASP A 34 18.96 13.94 -6.03
C ASP A 34 18.04 13.02 -6.84
N GLU A 35 16.74 13.26 -6.70
CA GLU A 35 15.71 12.40 -7.28
C GLU A 35 15.83 12.33 -8.80
N GLY A 36 16.04 13.45 -9.46
CA GLY A 36 16.13 13.50 -10.92
C GLY A 36 17.24 12.60 -11.46
N ARG A 37 18.47 12.72 -10.91
CA ARG A 37 19.59 11.85 -11.30
C ARG A 37 19.42 10.43 -10.80
N GLY A 38 18.88 10.25 -9.60
CA GLY A 38 18.65 8.96 -8.99
C GLY A 38 17.71 8.12 -9.83
N TYR A 39 16.57 8.64 -10.23
CA TYR A 39 15.63 7.96 -11.11
C TYR A 39 16.20 7.72 -12.50
N TYR A 40 16.91 8.66 -13.07
CA TYR A 40 17.58 8.45 -14.37
C TYR A 40 18.55 7.25 -14.32
N TYR A 41 19.40 7.17 -13.31
CA TYR A 41 20.32 6.04 -13.16
C TYR A 41 19.57 4.73 -12.86
N LEU A 42 18.53 4.76 -12.03
CA LEU A 42 17.76 3.58 -11.68
C LEU A 42 17.05 2.99 -12.91
N TRP A 43 16.36 3.81 -13.67
CA TRP A 43 15.73 3.40 -14.93
C TRP A 43 16.74 2.90 -15.96
N THR A 44 17.88 3.54 -16.05
CA THR A 44 18.95 3.11 -16.97
C THR A 44 19.48 1.72 -16.54
N ALA A 45 19.77 1.52 -15.27
CA ALA A 45 20.22 0.22 -14.75
C ALA A 45 19.17 -0.87 -14.98
N TYR A 46 17.88 -0.57 -14.71
CA TYR A 46 16.78 -1.50 -14.92
C TYR A 46 16.65 -1.93 -16.39
N ARG A 47 16.64 -0.97 -17.32
CA ARG A 47 16.55 -1.27 -18.75
C ARG A 47 17.72 -2.12 -19.24
N LEU A 48 18.95 -1.74 -18.91
CA LEU A 48 20.14 -2.50 -19.30
C LEU A 48 20.14 -3.90 -18.69
N ALA A 49 19.70 -4.07 -17.44
CA ALA A 49 19.60 -5.37 -16.80
C ALA A 49 18.50 -6.26 -17.40
N THR A 50 17.41 -5.65 -17.87
CA THR A 50 16.33 -6.37 -18.57
C THR A 50 16.77 -6.85 -19.95
N ASP A 51 17.56 -6.05 -20.66
CA ASP A 51 18.02 -6.33 -22.01
C ASP A 51 19.33 -7.15 -22.05
N ALA A 52 19.97 -7.40 -20.91
CA ALA A 52 21.23 -8.14 -20.82
C ALA A 52 21.10 -9.58 -21.36
N ALA A 53 22.06 -9.98 -22.19
CA ALA A 53 22.08 -11.30 -22.84
C ALA A 53 22.15 -12.47 -21.85
N GLU A 54 22.86 -12.27 -20.73
CA GLU A 54 22.95 -13.22 -19.62
C GLU A 54 22.52 -12.53 -18.33
N LYS A 55 21.55 -13.07 -17.63
CA LYS A 55 21.08 -12.49 -16.38
C LYS A 55 22.03 -12.73 -15.21
N ASN A 56 22.31 -11.69 -14.46
CA ASN A 56 22.86 -11.79 -13.11
C ASN A 56 21.72 -11.67 -12.10
N HIS A 57 21.12 -12.79 -11.74
CA HIS A 57 19.90 -12.87 -10.93
C HIS A 57 19.99 -12.06 -9.62
N LEU A 58 21.15 -12.12 -8.92
CA LEU A 58 21.34 -11.35 -7.69
C LEU A 58 21.25 -9.83 -7.89
N TRP A 59 21.96 -9.30 -8.89
CA TRP A 59 21.96 -7.87 -9.12
C TRP A 59 20.66 -7.39 -9.77
N TYR A 60 20.04 -8.23 -10.61
CA TYR A 60 18.75 -7.92 -11.18
C TYR A 60 17.66 -7.85 -10.09
N ALA A 61 17.64 -8.81 -9.15
CA ALA A 61 16.75 -8.75 -7.99
C ALA A 61 16.92 -7.46 -7.17
N ARG A 62 18.16 -7.02 -6.93
CA ARG A 62 18.45 -5.76 -6.22
C ARG A 62 17.95 -4.52 -6.95
N ILE A 63 18.05 -4.51 -8.28
CA ILE A 63 17.52 -3.42 -9.12
C ILE A 63 15.99 -3.41 -9.05
N LEU A 64 15.35 -4.57 -9.23
CA LEU A 64 13.89 -4.72 -9.13
C LEU A 64 13.38 -4.30 -7.75
N TYR A 65 14.06 -4.68 -6.67
CA TYR A 65 13.70 -4.26 -5.32
C TYR A 65 13.74 -2.74 -5.16
N MET A 66 14.79 -2.09 -5.68
CA MET A 66 14.88 -0.64 -5.64
C MET A 66 13.81 0.04 -6.50
N MET A 67 13.49 -0.52 -7.69
CA MET A 67 12.37 -0.06 -8.50
C MET A 67 11.05 -0.14 -7.72
N ALA A 68 10.79 -1.26 -7.07
CA ALA A 68 9.61 -1.44 -6.25
C ALA A 68 9.53 -0.40 -5.13
N THR A 69 10.58 -0.24 -4.33
CA THR A 69 10.57 0.67 -3.17
C THR A 69 10.46 2.14 -3.56
N GLU A 70 10.99 2.53 -4.70
CA GLU A 70 10.88 3.90 -5.19
C GLU A 70 9.51 4.21 -5.84
N HIS A 71 8.77 3.19 -6.26
CA HIS A 71 7.44 3.33 -6.86
C HIS A 71 6.28 3.00 -5.92
N LEU A 72 6.53 2.38 -4.74
CA LEU A 72 5.51 2.04 -3.74
C LEU A 72 4.74 3.25 -3.17
N HIS A 73 5.20 4.46 -3.43
CA HIS A 73 4.50 5.68 -3.03
C HIS A 73 3.74 6.34 -4.20
N GLY A 74 3.65 5.65 -5.33
CA GLY A 74 2.91 6.08 -6.52
C GLY A 74 1.53 5.41 -6.62
N GLN A 75 0.74 5.86 -7.56
CA GLN A 75 -0.69 5.55 -7.70
C GLN A 75 -1.03 4.13 -8.19
N ASN A 76 -0.07 3.19 -8.31
CA ASN A 76 -0.36 1.88 -8.89
C ASN A 76 0.40 0.73 -8.22
N ASP A 77 0.03 0.42 -6.97
CA ASP A 77 0.62 -0.66 -6.17
C ASP A 77 0.53 -2.04 -6.86
N TYR A 78 -0.51 -2.27 -7.68
CA TYR A 78 -0.64 -3.52 -8.45
C TYR A 78 0.44 -3.68 -9.52
N GLU A 79 0.79 -2.60 -10.24
CA GLU A 79 1.88 -2.62 -11.21
C GLU A 79 3.22 -2.84 -10.51
N VAL A 80 3.44 -2.17 -9.37
CA VAL A 80 4.65 -2.37 -8.55
C VAL A 80 4.79 -3.82 -8.12
N PHE A 81 3.70 -4.43 -7.63
CA PHE A 81 3.66 -5.83 -7.26
C PHE A 81 4.02 -6.73 -8.45
N ARG A 82 3.30 -6.59 -9.56
CA ARG A 82 3.41 -7.46 -10.72
C ARG A 82 4.74 -7.33 -11.45
N TYR A 83 5.22 -6.10 -11.66
CA TYR A 83 6.38 -5.84 -12.52
C TYR A 83 7.70 -5.80 -11.78
N TYR A 84 7.70 -5.57 -10.47
CA TYR A 84 8.93 -5.43 -9.71
C TYR A 84 9.06 -6.40 -8.53
N LEU A 85 8.06 -6.50 -7.65
CA LEU A 85 8.20 -7.33 -6.45
C LEU A 85 8.12 -8.82 -6.73
N GLN A 86 7.15 -9.26 -7.51
CA GLN A 86 7.03 -10.68 -7.87
C GLN A 86 8.29 -11.17 -8.61
N PRO A 87 8.74 -10.52 -9.70
CA PRO A 87 10.00 -10.90 -10.33
C PRO A 87 11.22 -10.78 -9.40
N CYS A 88 11.24 -9.80 -8.49
CA CYS A 88 12.33 -9.64 -7.54
C CYS A 88 12.50 -10.87 -6.64
N VAL A 89 11.41 -11.41 -6.11
CA VAL A 89 11.44 -12.62 -5.27
C VAL A 89 11.92 -13.82 -6.07
N GLU A 90 11.41 -14.00 -7.29
CA GLU A 90 11.82 -15.08 -8.20
C GLU A 90 13.32 -15.02 -8.53
N GLU A 91 13.84 -13.82 -8.82
CA GLU A 91 15.25 -13.60 -9.14
C GLU A 91 16.16 -13.84 -7.91
N TYR A 92 15.72 -13.53 -6.70
CA TYR A 92 16.46 -13.88 -5.48
C TYR A 92 16.52 -15.39 -5.25
N GLU A 93 15.43 -16.12 -5.47
CA GLU A 93 15.42 -17.58 -5.35
C GLU A 93 16.33 -18.23 -6.40
N GLN A 94 16.34 -17.71 -7.63
CA GLN A 94 17.26 -18.15 -8.66
C GLN A 94 18.72 -17.89 -8.29
N ALA A 95 19.03 -16.69 -7.80
CA ALA A 95 20.39 -16.36 -7.33
C ALA A 95 20.86 -17.29 -6.20
N LYS A 96 19.96 -17.66 -5.29
CA LYS A 96 20.24 -18.60 -4.21
C LYS A 96 20.53 -20.02 -4.74
N SER A 97 19.81 -20.45 -5.75
CA SER A 97 20.05 -21.77 -6.40
C SER A 97 21.41 -21.84 -7.12
N GLU A 98 21.95 -20.70 -7.57
CA GLU A 98 23.24 -20.57 -8.25
C GLU A 98 24.42 -20.33 -7.28
N ASP A 99 24.22 -20.51 -5.97
CA ASP A 99 25.22 -20.23 -4.91
C ASP A 99 25.76 -18.78 -4.90
N LYS A 100 25.01 -17.87 -5.54
CA LYS A 100 25.21 -16.42 -5.42
C LYS A 100 24.48 -15.96 -4.18
N LYS A 101 25.19 -15.55 -3.14
CA LYS A 101 24.66 -15.30 -1.80
C LYS A 101 23.98 -13.92 -1.67
N PRO A 102 22.64 -13.79 -1.92
CA PRO A 102 21.93 -12.66 -1.37
C PRO A 102 21.97 -12.75 0.15
N THR A 103 21.97 -11.62 0.84
CA THR A 103 21.82 -11.66 2.29
C THR A 103 20.41 -12.15 2.63
N GLU A 104 20.28 -12.96 3.69
CA GLU A 104 18.96 -13.42 4.15
C GLU A 104 17.99 -12.25 4.34
N LYS A 105 18.46 -11.13 4.87
CA LYS A 105 17.67 -9.90 5.06
C LYS A 105 17.13 -9.32 3.75
N GLU A 106 17.87 -9.37 2.65
CA GLU A 106 17.36 -8.87 1.36
C GLU A 106 16.19 -9.71 0.88
N ILE A 107 16.27 -11.03 1.03
CA ILE A 107 15.21 -11.96 0.64
C ILE A 107 13.98 -11.78 1.54
N GLU A 108 14.18 -11.77 2.87
CA GLU A 108 13.10 -11.61 3.84
C GLU A 108 12.33 -10.31 3.62
N TYR A 109 13.04 -9.21 3.37
CA TYR A 109 12.41 -7.92 3.12
C TYR A 109 11.61 -7.90 1.82
N ALA A 110 12.16 -8.47 0.73
CA ALA A 110 11.44 -8.55 -0.54
C ALA A 110 10.20 -9.43 -0.43
N LYS A 111 10.31 -10.58 0.23
CA LYS A 111 9.17 -11.47 0.51
C LYS A 111 8.12 -10.80 1.38
N PHE A 112 8.52 -10.12 2.46
CA PHE A 112 7.57 -9.40 3.31
C PHE A 112 6.75 -8.36 2.53
N GLN A 113 7.39 -7.57 1.68
CA GLN A 113 6.68 -6.58 0.85
C GLN A 113 5.77 -7.25 -0.19
N HIS A 114 6.26 -8.32 -0.82
CA HIS A 114 5.48 -9.12 -1.75
C HIS A 114 4.22 -9.68 -1.06
N ASP A 115 4.38 -10.40 0.04
CA ASP A 115 3.30 -11.07 0.75
C ASP A 115 2.29 -10.06 1.33
N LYS A 116 2.76 -8.88 1.75
CA LYS A 116 1.90 -7.79 2.20
C LYS A 116 1.01 -7.27 1.07
N LEU A 117 1.54 -7.06 -0.13
CA LEU A 117 0.76 -6.61 -1.28
C LEU A 117 -0.13 -7.71 -1.83
N ASP A 118 0.34 -8.95 -1.87
CA ASP A 118 -0.48 -10.11 -2.25
C ASP A 118 -1.69 -10.23 -1.32
N TYR A 119 -1.48 -10.13 -0.01
CA TYR A 119 -2.55 -10.09 0.98
C TYR A 119 -3.53 -8.92 0.72
N PHE A 120 -3.03 -7.74 0.39
CA PHE A 120 -3.87 -6.59 0.09
C PHE A 120 -4.77 -6.84 -1.11
N PHE A 121 -4.25 -7.40 -2.20
CA PHE A 121 -5.05 -7.66 -3.40
C PHE A 121 -5.96 -8.89 -3.30
N THR A 122 -5.56 -9.91 -2.54
CA THR A 122 -6.29 -11.19 -2.50
C THR A 122 -7.26 -11.28 -1.32
N VAL A 123 -6.96 -10.62 -0.20
CA VAL A 123 -7.73 -10.70 1.04
C VAL A 123 -8.39 -9.38 1.40
N ALA A 124 -7.61 -8.27 1.41
CA ALA A 124 -8.13 -6.98 1.87
C ALA A 124 -9.25 -6.45 0.98
N HIS A 125 -9.13 -6.59 -0.33
CA HIS A 125 -10.12 -6.13 -1.32
C HIS A 125 -10.96 -7.29 -1.89
N SER A 126 -11.19 -8.34 -1.12
CA SER A 126 -12.02 -9.47 -1.49
C SER A 126 -13.51 -9.26 -1.18
N THR A 127 -14.36 -10.11 -1.78
CA THR A 127 -15.79 -10.17 -1.42
C THR A 127 -15.98 -10.45 0.07
N GLU A 128 -15.14 -11.31 0.65
CA GLU A 128 -15.20 -11.64 2.09
C GLU A 128 -14.94 -10.41 2.97
N SER A 129 -14.09 -9.49 2.55
CA SER A 129 -13.83 -8.27 3.32
C SER A 129 -14.98 -7.27 3.22
N ILE A 130 -15.72 -7.26 2.11
CA ILE A 130 -17.00 -6.52 1.97
C ILE A 130 -18.04 -7.12 2.91
N GLU A 131 -18.24 -8.43 2.87
CA GLU A 131 -19.19 -9.14 3.76
C GLU A 131 -18.84 -8.92 5.23
N ARG A 132 -17.55 -8.85 5.55
CA ARG A 132 -17.07 -8.54 6.90
C ARG A 132 -17.42 -7.12 7.34
N ALA A 133 -17.37 -6.12 6.44
CA ALA A 133 -17.82 -4.76 6.74
C ALA A 133 -19.30 -4.74 7.13
N TYR A 134 -20.17 -5.38 6.35
CA TYR A 134 -21.59 -5.52 6.67
C TYR A 134 -21.81 -6.30 7.97
N SER A 135 -21.12 -7.42 8.14
CA SER A 135 -21.22 -8.25 9.35
C SER A 135 -20.75 -7.52 10.60
N LEU A 136 -19.73 -6.68 10.50
CA LEU A 136 -19.22 -5.88 11.61
C LEU A 136 -20.28 -4.89 12.09
N VAL A 137 -20.89 -4.16 11.17
CA VAL A 137 -21.93 -3.16 11.45
C VAL A 137 -23.24 -3.83 11.87
N GLY A 138 -23.61 -4.94 11.25
CA GLY A 138 -24.80 -5.72 11.54
C GLY A 138 -24.89 -6.29 12.97
N LYS A 139 -23.79 -6.26 13.73
CA LYS A 139 -23.80 -6.59 15.17
C LYS A 139 -24.49 -5.54 16.03
N PHE A 140 -24.64 -4.33 15.53
CA PHE A 140 -25.20 -3.19 16.26
C PHE A 140 -26.54 -2.73 15.70
N VAL A 141 -26.69 -2.74 14.38
CA VAL A 141 -27.88 -2.24 13.68
C VAL A 141 -28.26 -3.14 12.51
N ASP A 142 -29.54 -3.10 12.12
CA ASP A 142 -29.97 -3.74 10.88
C ASP A 142 -29.55 -2.88 9.69
N VAL A 143 -28.75 -3.47 8.81
CA VAL A 143 -28.19 -2.83 7.60
C VAL A 143 -28.89 -3.26 6.32
N ALA A 144 -30.07 -3.90 6.40
CA ALA A 144 -30.79 -4.40 5.22
C ALA A 144 -31.15 -3.30 4.21
N ASP A 145 -31.46 -2.10 4.72
CA ASP A 145 -31.80 -0.93 3.90
C ASP A 145 -30.60 -0.03 3.58
N PHE A 146 -29.38 -0.37 4.02
CA PHE A 146 -28.19 0.43 3.80
C PHE A 146 -27.21 -0.25 2.85
N SER A 147 -26.70 0.49 1.87
CA SER A 147 -25.64 0.02 1.00
C SER A 147 -24.39 0.85 1.20
N PHE A 148 -23.25 0.17 1.42
CA PHE A 148 -21.95 0.86 1.36
C PHE A 148 -21.62 1.29 -0.08
N HIS A 149 -22.05 0.51 -1.07
CA HIS A 149 -21.95 0.92 -2.46
C HIS A 149 -22.85 2.12 -2.72
N ASP A 150 -22.33 3.14 -3.37
CA ASP A 150 -23.00 4.42 -3.64
C ASP A 150 -23.32 5.27 -2.38
N SER A 151 -22.80 4.90 -1.21
CA SER A 151 -22.91 5.79 -0.05
C SER A 151 -21.88 6.92 -0.14
N SER A 152 -22.20 8.03 0.52
CA SER A 152 -21.34 9.21 0.58
C SER A 152 -20.75 9.40 1.98
N VAL A 153 -19.49 9.85 2.07
CA VAL A 153 -18.90 10.28 3.34
C VAL A 153 -19.44 11.67 3.68
N VAL A 154 -20.26 11.76 4.72
CA VAL A 154 -20.89 13.02 5.17
C VAL A 154 -20.05 13.74 6.21
N ALA A 155 -19.49 13.00 7.16
CA ALA A 155 -18.67 13.54 8.21
C ALA A 155 -17.61 12.54 8.70
N PHE A 156 -16.50 13.06 9.14
CA PHE A 156 -15.47 12.31 9.83
C PHE A 156 -14.84 13.17 10.92
N SER A 157 -14.64 12.58 12.09
CA SER A 157 -13.97 13.25 13.21
C SER A 157 -13.23 12.25 14.08
N VAL A 158 -12.22 12.74 14.79
CA VAL A 158 -11.48 11.96 15.79
C VAL A 158 -11.45 12.76 17.08
N ASP A 159 -11.78 12.13 18.19
CA ASP A 159 -11.72 12.77 19.51
C ASP A 159 -10.36 12.55 20.20
N ASN A 160 -10.18 13.22 21.35
CA ASN A 160 -8.96 13.09 22.16
C ASN A 160 -8.78 11.70 22.82
N SER A 161 -9.78 10.84 22.74
CA SER A 161 -9.78 9.48 23.30
C SER A 161 -9.44 8.41 22.25
N SER A 162 -8.94 8.81 21.08
CA SER A 162 -8.67 7.91 19.94
C SER A 162 -9.90 7.15 19.46
N ILE A 163 -11.08 7.81 19.55
CA ILE A 163 -12.31 7.35 18.93
C ILE A 163 -12.51 8.12 17.65
N ALA A 164 -12.63 7.39 16.53
CA ALA A 164 -13.00 7.98 15.26
C ALA A 164 -14.49 7.76 15.00
N THR A 165 -15.16 8.81 14.55
CA THR A 165 -16.57 8.77 14.14
C THR A 165 -16.65 9.04 12.65
N LEU A 166 -17.25 8.11 11.91
CA LEU A 166 -17.50 8.19 10.48
C LEU A 166 -19.03 8.20 10.26
N VAL A 167 -19.51 9.15 9.47
CA VAL A 167 -20.92 9.22 9.07
C VAL A 167 -21.01 9.03 7.56
N LEU A 168 -21.74 8.01 7.16
CA LEU A 168 -22.06 7.69 5.77
C LEU A 168 -23.54 7.96 5.50
N GLU A 169 -23.86 8.36 4.27
CA GLU A 169 -25.24 8.58 3.80
C GLU A 169 -25.53 7.73 2.58
N TYR A 170 -26.66 7.06 2.59
CA TYR A 170 -27.21 6.30 1.46
C TYR A 170 -28.73 6.44 1.42
N ASP A 171 -29.25 7.03 0.36
CA ASP A 171 -30.71 7.23 0.10
C ASP A 171 -31.50 7.78 1.28
N GLY A 172 -30.97 8.81 1.94
CA GLY A 172 -31.60 9.43 3.10
C GLY A 172 -31.43 8.64 4.41
N ILE A 173 -30.58 7.65 4.42
CA ILE A 173 -30.19 6.90 5.62
C ILE A 173 -28.78 7.32 6.05
N LEU A 174 -28.63 7.80 7.27
CA LEU A 174 -27.33 8.08 7.87
C LEU A 174 -26.90 6.87 8.71
N LEU A 175 -25.72 6.36 8.41
CA LEU A 175 -25.02 5.36 9.22
C LEU A 175 -23.85 6.04 9.93
N THR A 176 -23.89 6.04 11.25
CA THR A 176 -22.79 6.52 12.11
C THR A 176 -22.02 5.35 12.67
N LEU A 177 -20.70 5.33 12.47
CA LEU A 177 -19.78 4.32 12.97
C LEU A 177 -18.79 4.94 13.95
N GLU A 178 -18.61 4.34 15.14
CA GLU A 178 -17.60 4.74 16.12
C GLU A 178 -16.54 3.65 16.27
N PHE A 179 -15.31 4.00 15.93
CA PHE A 179 -14.15 3.11 16.01
C PHE A 179 -13.32 3.44 17.24
N GLU A 180 -12.96 2.43 18.05
CA GLU A 180 -12.14 2.57 19.26
C GLU A 180 -10.76 1.95 19.06
N GLY A 181 -9.75 2.56 19.70
CA GLY A 181 -8.35 2.12 19.58
C GLY A 181 -7.78 2.43 18.19
N VAL A 182 -8.09 3.62 17.68
CA VAL A 182 -7.61 4.06 16.37
C VAL A 182 -6.12 4.33 16.44
N SER A 183 -5.36 3.66 15.57
CA SER A 183 -3.89 3.72 15.51
C SER A 183 -3.36 4.40 14.26
N ASP A 184 -4.12 4.40 13.15
CA ASP A 184 -3.75 5.07 11.91
C ASP A 184 -5.00 5.53 11.13
N ILE A 185 -4.86 6.64 10.42
CA ILE A 185 -5.90 7.21 9.56
C ILE A 185 -5.24 7.72 8.29
N GLN A 186 -5.71 7.24 7.16
CA GLN A 186 -5.28 7.70 5.85
C GLN A 186 -6.47 8.36 5.15
N LEU A 187 -6.31 9.65 4.84
CA LEU A 187 -7.27 10.42 4.06
C LEU A 187 -6.69 10.58 2.66
N CYS A 188 -7.41 10.10 1.66
CA CYS A 188 -7.13 10.45 0.26
C CYS A 188 -7.85 11.75 -0.09
N GLU A 189 -7.36 12.48 -1.09
CA GLU A 189 -8.07 13.67 -1.58
C GLU A 189 -9.48 13.26 -2.04
N MET A 190 -10.49 13.79 -1.35
CA MET A 190 -11.88 13.66 -1.79
C MET A 190 -12.14 14.74 -2.84
N ASP A 191 -12.61 14.34 -4.00
CA ASP A 191 -13.23 15.28 -4.93
C ASP A 191 -14.58 15.70 -4.34
N PRO A 192 -14.83 16.99 -4.08
CA PRO A 192 -16.10 17.46 -3.53
C PRO A 192 -17.33 17.10 -4.38
N GLU A 193 -17.13 16.86 -5.67
CA GLU A 193 -18.19 16.46 -6.60
C GLU A 193 -18.39 14.94 -6.67
N HIS A 194 -17.42 14.14 -6.15
CA HIS A 194 -17.42 12.68 -6.19
C HIS A 194 -17.03 12.12 -4.82
N ASN A 195 -17.90 12.27 -3.82
CA ASN A 195 -17.69 11.77 -2.46
C ASN A 195 -18.36 10.44 -2.14
N TRP A 196 -18.85 9.76 -3.17
CA TRP A 196 -19.49 8.46 -3.05
C TRP A 196 -18.46 7.32 -3.15
N ILE A 197 -18.69 6.27 -2.39
CA ILE A 197 -17.80 5.11 -2.30
C ILE A 197 -18.35 3.93 -3.10
N TYR A 198 -17.47 3.19 -3.78
CA TYR A 198 -17.85 1.98 -4.50
C TYR A 198 -18.09 0.81 -3.57
N SER A 199 -17.27 0.70 -2.52
CA SER A 199 -17.38 -0.39 -1.55
C SER A 199 -16.69 -0.01 -0.25
N ALA A 200 -17.17 -0.56 0.86
CA ALA A 200 -16.43 -0.57 2.09
C ALA A 200 -15.86 -1.96 2.34
N TYR A 201 -14.61 -2.01 2.73
CA TYR A 201 -13.89 -3.23 3.06
C TYR A 201 -13.53 -3.22 4.55
N CYS A 202 -13.59 -4.39 5.19
CA CYS A 202 -13.08 -4.57 6.54
C CYS A 202 -12.14 -5.77 6.57
N TYR A 203 -10.87 -5.54 6.83
CA TYR A 203 -9.86 -6.58 6.86
C TYR A 203 -8.91 -6.40 8.04
N GLN A 204 -8.23 -7.48 8.42
CA GLN A 204 -7.19 -7.42 9.45
C GLN A 204 -5.90 -6.86 8.85
N VAL A 205 -5.13 -6.10 9.62
CA VAL A 205 -3.80 -5.67 9.20
C VAL A 205 -2.91 -6.88 8.96
N TYR A 206 -2.16 -6.89 7.87
CA TYR A 206 -1.23 -7.97 7.55
C TYR A 206 -0.26 -8.22 8.72
N GLN A 207 -0.26 -9.45 9.24
CA GLN A 207 0.50 -9.86 10.43
C GLN A 207 0.23 -9.02 11.69
N GLY A 208 -0.86 -8.27 11.74
CA GLY A 208 -1.29 -7.46 12.89
C GLY A 208 -2.53 -8.01 13.57
N THR A 209 -2.94 -7.35 14.65
CA THR A 209 -4.17 -7.66 15.39
C THR A 209 -5.31 -6.68 15.10
N ASP A 210 -4.96 -5.49 14.63
CA ASP A 210 -5.92 -4.42 14.33
C ASP A 210 -6.68 -4.70 13.03
N TYR A 211 -7.80 -4.04 12.87
CA TYR A 211 -8.60 -4.06 11.65
C TYR A 211 -8.47 -2.75 10.89
N VAL A 212 -8.71 -2.79 9.60
CA VAL A 212 -8.85 -1.62 8.74
C VAL A 212 -10.26 -1.58 8.21
N PHE A 213 -10.93 -0.44 8.34
CA PHE A 213 -12.12 -0.09 7.60
C PHE A 213 -11.70 0.83 6.46
N ASP A 214 -11.88 0.39 5.24
CA ASP A 214 -11.41 1.05 4.02
C ASP A 214 -12.62 1.37 3.13
N CYS A 215 -12.86 2.65 2.91
CA CYS A 215 -13.92 3.14 2.03
C CYS A 215 -13.35 4.09 0.95
N GLU A 216 -12.26 3.69 0.32
CA GLU A 216 -11.55 4.38 -0.77
C GLU A 216 -10.90 5.71 -0.37
N TYR A 217 -11.69 6.67 0.11
CA TYR A 217 -11.19 8.00 0.49
C TYR A 217 -10.67 8.06 1.92
N LEU A 218 -11.08 7.08 2.74
CA LEU A 218 -10.75 7.04 4.16
C LEU A 218 -10.44 5.61 4.56
N LYS A 219 -9.25 5.41 5.14
CA LYS A 219 -8.87 4.16 5.80
C LYS A 219 -8.68 4.44 7.28
N ILE A 220 -9.32 3.66 8.12
CA ILE A 220 -9.25 3.76 9.58
C ILE A 220 -8.70 2.44 10.11
N GLN A 221 -7.51 2.46 10.71
CA GLN A 221 -6.98 1.32 11.43
C GLN A 221 -7.44 1.40 12.89
N PHE A 222 -8.08 0.34 13.40
CA PHE A 222 -8.75 0.34 14.70
C PHE A 222 -8.70 -1.05 15.37
N GLN A 223 -8.96 -1.09 16.67
CA GLN A 223 -9.03 -2.35 17.43
C GLN A 223 -10.43 -2.96 17.41
N LYS A 224 -11.47 -2.14 17.57
CA LYS A 224 -12.86 -2.61 17.52
C LYS A 224 -13.82 -1.52 17.07
N LEU A 225 -14.93 -1.92 16.44
CA LEU A 225 -16.10 -1.08 16.29
C LEU A 225 -16.79 -0.96 17.64
N LYS A 226 -16.90 0.26 18.17
CA LYS A 226 -17.49 0.55 19.48
C LYS A 226 -19.01 0.63 19.39
N ASN A 227 -19.51 1.28 18.35
CA ASN A 227 -20.93 1.52 18.12
C ASN A 227 -21.24 1.69 16.63
N ALA A 228 -22.48 1.40 16.24
CA ALA A 228 -23.05 1.77 14.98
C ALA A 228 -24.53 2.17 15.18
N GLU A 229 -24.96 3.24 14.54
CA GLU A 229 -26.32 3.76 14.61
C GLU A 229 -26.85 4.11 13.22
N ILE A 230 -28.12 3.79 12.96
CA ILE A 230 -28.82 4.18 11.74
C ILE A 230 -29.90 5.20 12.08
N LYS A 231 -29.96 6.27 11.29
CA LYS A 231 -30.98 7.30 11.36
C LYS A 231 -31.54 7.59 9.97
N LYS A 232 -32.86 7.45 9.81
CA LYS A 232 -33.56 7.90 8.59
C LYS A 232 -33.73 9.41 8.65
N VAL A 233 -33.33 10.11 7.59
CA VAL A 233 -33.53 11.55 7.44
C VAL A 233 -34.86 11.74 6.72
N GLU A 234 -35.83 12.37 7.39
CA GLU A 234 -37.06 12.77 6.73
C GLU A 234 -36.73 13.76 5.61
N LYS A 235 -36.98 13.40 4.38
CA LYS A 235 -36.89 14.35 3.27
C LYS A 235 -37.94 15.46 3.55
N SER A 236 -37.47 16.64 3.94
CA SER A 236 -38.34 17.82 3.97
C SER A 236 -38.87 18.04 2.56
N ILE A 237 -40.17 17.86 2.39
CA ILE A 237 -40.93 18.08 1.13
C ILE A 237 -40.94 19.57 0.80
#